data_4a6343b40c6c8a966c726523363205ff
#
_entry.id   4a6343b40c6c8a966c726523363205ff
#
_cell.length_a   1.000
_cell.length_b   1.000
_cell.length_c   1.000
_cell.angle_alpha   90.00
_cell.angle_beta   90.00
_cell.angle_gamma   90.00
#
_symmetry.space_group_name_H-M   'P 1'
#
loop_
_entity.id
_entity.type
_entity.pdbx_description
1 polymer ?
#
loop_
_entity_poly.entity_id
_entity_poly.type
_entity_poly.pdbx_seq_one_letter_code
_entity_poly.pdbx_strand_id
1 'polypeptide(L)'
;FVGAAAAEPPVAGSELVTNGDFSNGATSWEGGAAAASNITSYFAVAETTSANVYDVNLSQTMTLVPDAQYTVSFKAKSSIARTMIAGLGLYHDPWTNSGESVDLTTEWQEFSLVQTTTVDGTGYGDDESRILFDMGGDQGGQVWIDDISVVDAEGVELVTNGDFQSGSTSWEGGAATADNIVSYFAVVETVSANVYDVNLSQTMTLVPDTDYTVTFKAKSSIARTMIAGLGLYHDPWTNVGEDVSLTTDWQTFTLNQTTTGFGDDESRILFDMGGDQGGQVWIDDVSVK
;
A
#
# COMPACT_ATOMS: atom_id res chain seq x y z
N PHE A 1 -36.86 23.51 9.54
CA PHE A 1 -35.45 23.47 9.88
C PHE A 1 -35.24 22.27 10.80
N VAL A 2 -34.78 21.12 10.26
CA VAL A 2 -34.23 20.06 11.07
C VAL A 2 -32.78 20.44 11.24
N GLY A 3 -32.39 20.86 12.44
CA GLY A 3 -30.99 21.11 12.76
C GLY A 3 -30.20 19.85 12.57
N ALA A 4 -29.08 19.92 11.87
CA ALA A 4 -28.11 18.85 11.89
C ALA A 4 -27.71 18.60 13.35
N ALA A 5 -27.81 17.35 13.81
CA ALA A 5 -27.31 16.99 15.12
C ALA A 5 -25.79 17.31 15.12
N ALA A 6 -25.34 18.05 16.13
CA ALA A 6 -23.92 18.24 16.36
C ALA A 6 -23.26 16.86 16.47
N ALA A 7 -22.15 16.66 15.78
CA ALA A 7 -21.38 15.42 15.92
C ALA A 7 -21.02 15.25 17.41
N GLU A 8 -21.20 14.03 17.93
CA GLU A 8 -20.77 13.74 19.30
C GLU A 8 -19.23 13.93 19.35
N PRO A 9 -18.71 14.56 20.42
CA PRO A 9 -17.26 14.70 20.58
C PRO A 9 -16.60 13.31 20.62
N PRO A 10 -15.39 13.15 20.05
CA PRO A 10 -14.70 11.86 20.06
C PRO A 10 -14.49 11.38 21.50
N VAL A 11 -14.67 10.09 21.70
CA VAL A 11 -14.42 9.44 23.00
C VAL A 11 -12.92 9.46 23.25
N ALA A 12 -12.49 9.91 24.42
CA ALA A 12 -11.08 9.97 24.80
C ALA A 12 -10.38 8.60 24.58
N GLY A 13 -9.28 8.59 23.84
CA GLY A 13 -8.52 7.38 23.51
C GLY A 13 -9.06 6.61 22.29
N SER A 14 -10.11 7.06 21.59
CA SER A 14 -10.51 6.49 20.30
C SER A 14 -9.57 6.94 19.18
N GLU A 15 -9.31 6.02 18.23
CA GLU A 15 -8.54 6.35 17.01
C GLU A 15 -9.33 7.32 16.14
N LEU A 16 -8.74 8.43 15.76
CA LEU A 16 -9.36 9.47 14.92
C LEU A 16 -8.91 9.41 13.46
N VAL A 17 -7.74 8.82 13.18
CA VAL A 17 -7.23 8.65 11.82
C VAL A 17 -7.88 7.44 11.17
N THR A 18 -8.32 7.56 9.93
CA THR A 18 -8.73 6.46 9.09
C THR A 18 -7.65 6.20 8.02
N ASN A 19 -7.41 4.93 7.70
CA ASN A 19 -6.42 4.57 6.68
C ASN A 19 -5.01 5.18 6.95
N GLY A 20 -4.58 5.13 8.22
CA GLY A 20 -3.28 5.66 8.64
C GLY A 20 -2.09 4.84 8.16
N ASP A 21 -2.33 3.60 7.80
CA ASP A 21 -1.40 2.64 7.19
C ASP A 21 -1.41 2.69 5.65
N PHE A 22 -2.19 3.58 5.06
CA PHE A 22 -2.38 3.74 3.62
C PHE A 22 -2.80 2.46 2.87
N SER A 23 -3.31 1.44 3.55
CA SER A 23 -3.73 0.16 2.96
C SER A 23 -4.91 0.30 1.99
N ASN A 24 -5.59 1.44 1.99
CA ASN A 24 -6.66 1.79 1.06
C ASN A 24 -6.31 3.04 0.24
N GLY A 25 -5.10 3.08 -0.28
CA GLY A 25 -4.58 4.18 -1.09
C GLY A 25 -4.64 5.53 -0.38
N ALA A 26 -5.00 6.60 -1.08
CA ALA A 26 -5.13 7.95 -0.52
C ALA A 26 -6.52 8.24 0.09
N THR A 27 -7.37 7.24 0.28
CA THR A 27 -8.73 7.41 0.84
C THR A 27 -8.66 8.10 2.20
N SER A 28 -9.51 9.12 2.40
CA SER A 28 -9.57 9.96 3.60
C SER A 28 -8.39 10.94 3.79
N TRP A 29 -7.40 10.97 2.88
CA TRP A 29 -6.30 11.91 2.92
C TRP A 29 -6.50 13.05 1.91
N GLU A 30 -6.07 14.26 2.29
CA GLU A 30 -6.25 15.53 1.56
C GLU A 30 -4.93 16.31 1.50
N GLY A 31 -4.93 17.41 0.71
CA GLY A 31 -3.75 18.26 0.54
C GLY A 31 -3.09 18.10 -0.82
N GLY A 32 -2.17 18.99 -1.16
CA GLY A 32 -1.50 19.00 -2.47
C GLY A 32 -0.68 17.75 -2.78
N ALA A 33 -0.26 17.01 -1.76
CA ALA A 33 0.47 15.75 -1.88
C ALA A 33 -0.41 14.50 -1.72
N ALA A 34 -1.70 14.62 -1.39
CA ALA A 34 -2.61 13.48 -1.18
C ALA A 34 -3.10 12.89 -2.52
N ALA A 35 -2.20 12.55 -3.41
CA ALA A 35 -2.49 11.93 -4.70
C ALA A 35 -2.25 10.42 -4.66
N ALA A 36 -3.06 9.64 -5.38
CA ALA A 36 -2.88 8.18 -5.48
C ALA A 36 -1.48 7.79 -5.95
N SER A 37 -0.85 8.60 -6.82
CA SER A 37 0.54 8.40 -7.26
C SER A 37 1.60 8.50 -6.16
N ASN A 38 1.24 9.04 -4.98
CA ASN A 38 2.12 9.15 -3.81
C ASN A 38 1.88 8.04 -2.79
N ILE A 39 1.01 7.08 -3.09
CA ILE A 39 0.83 5.88 -2.28
C ILE A 39 1.60 4.74 -2.94
N THR A 40 2.39 4.05 -2.18
CA THR A 40 3.10 2.84 -2.60
C THR A 40 2.54 1.67 -1.82
N SER A 41 2.12 0.63 -2.50
CA SER A 41 1.74 -0.65 -1.92
C SER A 41 2.32 -1.79 -2.73
N TYR A 42 2.54 -2.91 -2.10
CA TYR A 42 3.02 -4.14 -2.73
C TYR A 42 2.74 -5.34 -1.83
N PHE A 43 2.71 -6.53 -2.42
CA PHE A 43 2.71 -7.78 -1.66
C PHE A 43 4.13 -8.10 -1.16
N ALA A 44 4.25 -8.55 0.08
CA ALA A 44 5.50 -9.03 0.67
C ALA A 44 5.23 -10.19 1.62
N VAL A 45 5.73 -11.37 1.29
CA VAL A 45 5.64 -12.55 2.17
C VAL A 45 6.95 -12.72 2.93
N ALA A 46 6.84 -12.85 4.25
CA ALA A 46 7.98 -13.17 5.10
C ALA A 46 8.54 -14.58 4.77
N GLU A 47 9.81 -14.79 5.15
CA GLU A 47 10.50 -16.07 4.96
C GLU A 47 9.67 -17.24 5.48
N THR A 48 9.21 -18.08 4.56
CA THR A 48 8.50 -19.31 4.88
C THR A 48 9.20 -20.45 4.16
N THR A 49 9.85 -21.33 4.90
CA THR A 49 10.38 -22.56 4.34
C THR A 49 9.28 -23.62 4.32
N SER A 50 8.93 -24.10 3.14
CA SER A 50 8.03 -25.23 2.92
C SER A 50 8.54 -26.10 1.81
N ALA A 51 8.48 -27.41 1.97
CA ALA A 51 8.98 -28.38 0.99
C ALA A 51 8.25 -28.27 -0.35
N ASN A 52 6.96 -27.94 -0.33
CA ASN A 52 6.18 -27.76 -1.55
C ASN A 52 6.13 -26.30 -1.97
N VAL A 53 6.37 -26.04 -3.26
CA VAL A 53 6.35 -24.67 -3.81
C VAL A 53 4.99 -23.96 -3.60
N TYR A 54 3.90 -24.71 -3.70
CA TYR A 54 2.52 -24.20 -3.59
C TYR A 54 2.01 -23.97 -2.16
N ASP A 55 2.77 -24.34 -1.12
CA ASP A 55 2.35 -24.10 0.28
C ASP A 55 2.44 -22.61 0.64
N VAL A 56 3.28 -21.85 -0.07
CA VAL A 56 3.35 -20.39 0.01
C VAL A 56 2.86 -19.84 -1.31
N ASN A 57 1.57 -19.61 -1.40
CA ASN A 57 0.87 -19.28 -2.64
C ASN A 57 0.11 -17.95 -2.53
N LEU A 58 0.23 -17.12 -3.56
CA LEU A 58 -0.64 -15.97 -3.85
C LEU A 58 -1.35 -16.24 -5.16
N SER A 59 -2.67 -16.08 -5.21
CA SER A 59 -3.45 -16.26 -6.43
C SER A 59 -4.67 -15.34 -6.48
N GLN A 60 -5.19 -15.17 -7.69
CA GLN A 60 -6.46 -14.49 -7.93
C GLN A 60 -7.26 -15.29 -8.96
N THR A 61 -8.53 -15.61 -8.62
CA THR A 61 -9.44 -16.33 -9.50
C THR A 61 -9.88 -15.44 -10.66
N MET A 62 -9.95 -15.99 -11.86
CA MET A 62 -10.38 -15.33 -13.09
C MET A 62 -10.93 -16.34 -14.08
N THR A 63 -11.67 -15.87 -15.09
CA THR A 63 -12.11 -16.72 -16.21
C THR A 63 -11.02 -16.78 -17.27
N LEU A 64 -10.56 -18.00 -17.60
CA LEU A 64 -9.66 -18.24 -18.73
C LEU A 64 -10.35 -19.10 -19.79
N VAL A 65 -10.02 -18.84 -21.04
CA VAL A 65 -10.53 -19.61 -22.19
C VAL A 65 -9.50 -20.67 -22.56
N PRO A 66 -9.90 -21.95 -22.77
CA PRO A 66 -9.00 -22.99 -23.26
C PRO A 66 -8.33 -22.62 -24.58
N ASP A 67 -7.08 -23.03 -24.77
CA ASP A 67 -6.27 -22.81 -25.98
C ASP A 67 -6.10 -21.34 -26.37
N ALA A 68 -6.27 -20.41 -25.41
CA ALA A 68 -6.08 -18.97 -25.61
C ALA A 68 -4.70 -18.51 -25.15
N GLN A 69 -4.25 -17.38 -25.67
CA GLN A 69 -2.98 -16.76 -25.31
C GLN A 69 -3.23 -15.55 -24.39
N TYR A 70 -2.40 -15.43 -23.37
CA TYR A 70 -2.40 -14.34 -22.40
C TYR A 70 -0.98 -13.80 -22.21
N THR A 71 -0.89 -12.52 -21.87
CA THR A 71 0.35 -11.89 -21.38
C THR A 71 0.22 -11.68 -19.88
N VAL A 72 1.09 -12.32 -19.11
CA VAL A 72 1.22 -12.16 -17.66
C VAL A 72 2.40 -11.23 -17.39
N SER A 73 2.18 -10.09 -16.77
CA SER A 73 3.26 -9.18 -16.38
C SER A 73 3.20 -8.86 -14.88
N PHE A 74 4.34 -8.64 -14.27
CA PHE A 74 4.46 -8.29 -12.87
C PHE A 74 5.87 -7.77 -12.57
N LYS A 75 6.02 -7.10 -11.42
CA LYS A 75 7.31 -6.80 -10.81
C LYS A 75 7.56 -7.72 -9.64
N ALA A 76 8.79 -8.20 -9.47
CA ALA A 76 9.15 -8.99 -8.31
C ALA A 76 10.63 -8.85 -7.93
N LYS A 77 10.93 -9.12 -6.67
CA LYS A 77 12.28 -9.28 -6.11
C LYS A 77 12.27 -10.25 -4.93
N SER A 78 13.44 -10.60 -4.43
CA SER A 78 13.58 -11.40 -3.21
C SER A 78 14.74 -10.89 -2.36
N SER A 79 14.77 -11.21 -1.06
CA SER A 79 15.89 -10.87 -0.17
C SER A 79 17.16 -11.67 -0.48
N ILE A 80 17.05 -12.77 -1.20
CA ILE A 80 18.15 -13.64 -1.68
C ILE A 80 17.88 -14.05 -3.12
N ALA A 81 18.90 -14.46 -3.87
CA ALA A 81 18.71 -15.09 -5.18
C ALA A 81 17.94 -16.41 -5.01
N ARG A 82 16.79 -16.55 -5.69
CA ARG A 82 15.90 -17.72 -5.63
C ARG A 82 15.01 -17.79 -6.85
N THR A 83 14.21 -18.84 -6.94
CA THR A 83 13.15 -18.97 -7.94
C THR A 83 11.77 -18.87 -7.31
N MET A 84 10.76 -18.56 -8.11
CA MET A 84 9.34 -18.81 -7.84
C MET A 84 8.67 -19.30 -9.12
N ILE A 85 7.48 -19.91 -8.99
CA ILE A 85 6.62 -20.22 -10.13
C ILE A 85 5.62 -19.09 -10.29
N ALA A 86 5.45 -18.60 -11.52
CA ALA A 86 4.43 -17.60 -11.87
C ALA A 86 3.70 -18.04 -13.15
N GLY A 87 2.38 -17.89 -13.18
CA GLY A 87 1.60 -18.20 -14.37
C GLY A 87 0.12 -18.43 -14.15
N LEU A 88 -0.49 -19.09 -15.13
CA LEU A 88 -1.92 -19.35 -15.19
C LEU A 88 -2.24 -20.82 -14.91
N GLY A 89 -3.41 -21.10 -14.32
CA GLY A 89 -3.81 -22.48 -14.04
C GLY A 89 -5.25 -22.60 -13.57
N LEU A 90 -5.71 -23.83 -13.38
CA LEU A 90 -6.98 -24.14 -12.74
C LEU A 90 -6.85 -24.03 -11.21
N TYR A 91 -7.92 -23.58 -10.54
CA TYR A 91 -8.00 -23.54 -9.08
C TYR A 91 -8.71 -24.76 -8.48
N HIS A 92 -8.87 -25.80 -9.25
CA HIS A 92 -9.50 -27.07 -8.89
C HIS A 92 -8.83 -28.28 -9.58
N ASP A 93 -9.21 -29.51 -9.20
CA ASP A 93 -8.71 -30.73 -9.84
C ASP A 93 -9.00 -30.71 -11.37
N PRO A 94 -8.02 -31.01 -12.22
CA PRO A 94 -6.72 -31.62 -11.96
C PRO A 94 -5.54 -30.66 -11.67
N TRP A 95 -5.78 -29.39 -11.31
CA TRP A 95 -4.77 -28.37 -10.98
C TRP A 95 -3.77 -28.09 -12.11
N THR A 96 -4.22 -28.29 -13.36
CA THR A 96 -3.41 -28.02 -14.55
C THR A 96 -3.00 -26.56 -14.57
N ASN A 97 -1.72 -26.30 -14.84
CA ASN A 97 -1.20 -24.95 -14.96
C ASN A 97 -0.07 -24.86 -16.01
N SER A 98 0.15 -23.66 -16.53
CA SER A 98 1.27 -23.30 -17.43
C SER A 98 2.32 -22.45 -16.70
N GLY A 99 2.38 -22.53 -15.37
CA GLY A 99 3.32 -21.77 -14.58
C GLY A 99 4.77 -22.03 -14.93
N GLU A 100 5.55 -20.98 -15.02
CA GLU A 100 6.98 -21.00 -15.36
C GLU A 100 7.82 -20.61 -14.15
N SER A 101 9.03 -21.18 -14.06
CA SER A 101 10.01 -20.78 -13.06
C SER A 101 10.67 -19.48 -13.47
N VAL A 102 10.62 -18.47 -12.61
CA VAL A 102 11.32 -17.19 -12.79
C VAL A 102 12.40 -17.01 -11.73
N ASP A 103 13.54 -16.46 -12.14
CA ASP A 103 14.68 -16.19 -11.26
C ASP A 103 14.54 -14.78 -10.62
N LEU A 104 14.50 -14.72 -9.30
CA LEU A 104 14.44 -13.49 -8.53
C LEU A 104 15.83 -13.09 -8.02
N THR A 105 16.11 -11.79 -8.08
CA THR A 105 17.27 -11.15 -7.48
C THR A 105 16.88 -10.22 -6.32
N THR A 106 17.83 -9.54 -5.72
CA THR A 106 17.58 -8.55 -4.66
C THR A 106 17.06 -7.21 -5.18
N GLU A 107 17.09 -7.00 -6.49
CA GLU A 107 16.59 -5.80 -7.14
C GLU A 107 15.21 -6.05 -7.77
N TRP A 108 14.36 -5.05 -7.82
CA TRP A 108 13.10 -5.13 -8.54
C TRP A 108 13.34 -5.44 -10.03
N GLN A 109 12.67 -6.47 -10.52
CA GLN A 109 12.71 -6.91 -11.90
C GLN A 109 11.30 -6.88 -12.49
N GLU A 110 11.19 -6.52 -13.76
CA GLU A 110 9.96 -6.62 -14.54
C GLU A 110 9.95 -7.96 -15.29
N PHE A 111 8.85 -8.69 -15.17
CA PHE A 111 8.61 -9.95 -15.87
C PHE A 111 7.45 -9.77 -16.85
N SER A 112 7.57 -10.43 -18.01
CA SER A 112 6.50 -10.53 -19.00
C SER A 112 6.54 -11.92 -19.61
N LEU A 113 5.54 -12.74 -19.30
CA LEU A 113 5.39 -14.11 -19.72
C LEU A 113 4.24 -14.22 -20.72
N VAL A 114 4.50 -14.76 -21.90
CA VAL A 114 3.44 -15.08 -22.86
C VAL A 114 3.06 -16.55 -22.67
N GLN A 115 1.87 -16.77 -22.12
CA GLN A 115 1.39 -18.09 -21.77
C GLN A 115 0.16 -18.50 -22.59
N THR A 116 0.07 -19.77 -22.92
CA THR A 116 -1.13 -20.35 -23.50
C THR A 116 -1.79 -21.28 -22.50
N THR A 117 -3.12 -21.26 -22.47
CA THR A 117 -3.91 -22.19 -21.64
C THR A 117 -3.98 -23.58 -22.27
N THR A 118 -2.80 -24.11 -22.61
CA THR A 118 -2.61 -25.44 -23.22
C THR A 118 -1.44 -26.13 -22.55
N VAL A 119 -1.65 -27.34 -22.01
CA VAL A 119 -0.60 -28.20 -21.45
C VAL A 119 -0.66 -29.57 -22.12
N ASP A 120 0.46 -30.07 -22.61
CA ASP A 120 0.58 -31.37 -23.32
C ASP A 120 -0.44 -31.51 -24.46
N GLY A 121 -0.74 -30.40 -25.16
CA GLY A 121 -1.68 -30.37 -26.28
C GLY A 121 -3.16 -30.44 -25.89
N THR A 122 -3.45 -30.25 -24.62
CA THR A 122 -4.84 -30.15 -24.09
C THR A 122 -5.10 -28.75 -23.55
N GLY A 123 -6.13 -28.11 -24.06
CA GLY A 123 -6.58 -26.82 -23.57
C GLY A 123 -7.18 -26.93 -22.15
N TYR A 124 -6.90 -25.96 -21.31
CA TYR A 124 -7.51 -25.80 -19.99
C TYR A 124 -8.02 -24.37 -19.81
N GLY A 125 -8.93 -24.17 -18.92
CA GLY A 125 -9.48 -22.85 -18.56
C GLY A 125 -10.99 -22.89 -18.41
N ASP A 126 -11.50 -22.16 -17.44
CA ASP A 126 -12.90 -21.98 -17.07
C ASP A 126 -13.05 -20.77 -16.15
N ASP A 127 -14.20 -20.63 -15.48
CA ASP A 127 -14.52 -19.54 -14.55
C ASP A 127 -13.89 -19.72 -13.15
N GLU A 128 -13.29 -20.87 -12.86
CA GLU A 128 -12.50 -21.14 -11.65
C GLU A 128 -10.99 -21.27 -11.96
N SER A 129 -10.53 -20.65 -13.01
CA SER A 129 -9.10 -20.52 -13.33
C SER A 129 -8.46 -19.39 -12.51
N ARG A 130 -7.13 -19.31 -12.52
CA ARG A 130 -6.39 -18.32 -11.73
C ARG A 130 -5.07 -17.87 -12.36
N ILE A 131 -4.58 -16.69 -11.96
CA ILE A 131 -3.15 -16.42 -11.89
C ILE A 131 -2.61 -16.98 -10.57
N LEU A 132 -1.39 -17.49 -10.59
CA LEU A 132 -0.73 -18.05 -9.42
C LEU A 132 0.74 -17.62 -9.32
N PHE A 133 1.20 -17.46 -8.07
CA PHE A 133 2.58 -17.29 -7.68
C PHE A 133 2.88 -18.27 -6.55
N ASP A 134 3.73 -19.27 -6.80
CA ASP A 134 4.12 -20.27 -5.83
C ASP A 134 5.55 -20.00 -5.37
N MET A 135 5.73 -19.69 -4.08
CA MET A 135 6.95 -19.14 -3.50
C MET A 135 7.62 -20.05 -2.47
N GLY A 136 7.09 -21.23 -2.19
CA GLY A 136 7.69 -22.22 -1.29
C GLY A 136 8.90 -22.94 -1.90
N GLY A 137 9.09 -24.23 -1.55
CA GLY A 137 10.15 -25.10 -2.09
C GLY A 137 11.48 -25.01 -1.34
N ASP A 138 11.45 -24.81 -0.01
CA ASP A 138 12.61 -24.78 0.90
C ASP A 138 13.73 -23.80 0.51
N GLN A 139 13.42 -22.76 -0.26
CA GLN A 139 14.41 -21.80 -0.73
C GLN A 139 14.68 -20.68 0.30
N GLY A 140 13.72 -20.40 1.19
CA GLY A 140 13.80 -19.29 2.14
C GLY A 140 13.78 -17.91 1.47
N GLY A 141 14.08 -16.88 2.26
CA GLY A 141 14.07 -15.50 1.82
C GLY A 141 12.67 -14.90 1.72
N GLN A 142 12.60 -13.58 1.80
CA GLN A 142 11.38 -12.81 1.61
C GLN A 142 11.17 -12.55 0.11
N VAL A 143 9.92 -12.59 -0.36
CA VAL A 143 9.52 -12.28 -1.74
C VAL A 143 8.60 -11.06 -1.74
N TRP A 144 8.80 -10.16 -2.69
CA TRP A 144 7.96 -9.01 -2.96
C TRP A 144 7.42 -9.09 -4.39
N ILE A 145 6.13 -8.79 -4.56
CA ILE A 145 5.43 -8.77 -5.86
C ILE A 145 4.58 -7.51 -5.95
N ASP A 146 4.50 -6.91 -7.14
CA ASP A 146 3.75 -5.70 -7.40
C ASP A 146 3.36 -5.60 -8.89
N ASP A 147 2.46 -4.65 -9.21
CA ASP A 147 2.05 -4.31 -10.57
C ASP A 147 1.65 -5.54 -11.42
N ILE A 148 0.83 -6.44 -10.86
CA ILE A 148 0.40 -7.67 -11.52
C ILE A 148 -0.69 -7.37 -12.55
N SER A 149 -0.53 -7.90 -13.76
CA SER A 149 -1.47 -7.77 -14.88
C SER A 149 -1.56 -9.09 -15.65
N VAL A 150 -2.76 -9.45 -16.07
CA VAL A 150 -3.02 -10.54 -17.02
C VAL A 150 -3.94 -9.99 -18.12
N VAL A 151 -3.41 -9.91 -19.33
CA VAL A 151 -4.10 -9.36 -20.49
C VAL A 151 -4.33 -10.45 -21.53
N ASP A 152 -5.56 -10.55 -22.05
CA ASP A 152 -5.90 -11.46 -23.15
C ASP A 152 -5.39 -10.94 -24.50
N ALA A 153 -5.63 -11.68 -25.58
CA ALA A 153 -5.21 -11.31 -26.93
C ALA A 153 -5.90 -10.03 -27.46
N GLU A 154 -7.03 -9.66 -26.92
CA GLU A 154 -7.80 -8.46 -27.25
C GLU A 154 -7.37 -7.24 -26.45
N GLY A 155 -6.51 -7.41 -25.44
CA GLY A 155 -6.02 -6.35 -24.57
C GLY A 155 -6.92 -6.09 -23.35
N VAL A 156 -7.78 -7.02 -22.96
CA VAL A 156 -8.62 -6.92 -21.77
C VAL A 156 -7.84 -7.32 -20.53
N GLU A 157 -7.76 -6.43 -19.54
CA GLU A 157 -7.14 -6.71 -18.23
C GLU A 157 -8.06 -7.59 -17.37
N LEU A 158 -7.54 -8.69 -16.86
CA LEU A 158 -8.27 -9.67 -16.04
C LEU A 158 -7.94 -9.57 -14.55
N VAL A 159 -6.81 -8.97 -14.19
CA VAL A 159 -6.40 -8.81 -12.78
C VAL A 159 -7.09 -7.58 -12.17
N THR A 160 -7.54 -7.71 -10.96
CA THR A 160 -8.00 -6.58 -10.13
C THR A 160 -7.06 -6.37 -8.96
N ASN A 161 -6.81 -5.11 -8.57
CA ASN A 161 -5.93 -4.77 -7.45
C ASN A 161 -4.52 -5.40 -7.58
N GLY A 162 -3.95 -5.36 -8.79
CA GLY A 162 -2.60 -5.89 -9.06
C GLY A 162 -1.48 -5.05 -8.45
N ASP A 163 -1.79 -3.81 -8.10
CA ASP A 163 -0.92 -2.84 -7.42
C ASP A 163 -1.13 -2.84 -5.88
N PHE A 164 -1.95 -3.73 -5.37
CA PHE A 164 -2.27 -3.88 -3.95
C PHE A 164 -2.77 -2.62 -3.23
N GLN A 165 -3.23 -1.59 -3.97
CA GLN A 165 -3.76 -0.34 -3.40
C GLN A 165 -5.03 -0.55 -2.56
N SER A 166 -5.69 -1.69 -2.66
CA SER A 166 -6.85 -2.10 -1.87
C SER A 166 -6.53 -3.29 -0.95
N GLY A 167 -5.32 -3.33 -0.42
CA GLY A 167 -4.85 -4.41 0.44
C GLY A 167 -4.86 -5.77 -0.27
N SER A 168 -5.29 -6.82 0.40
CA SER A 168 -5.39 -8.18 -0.16
C SER A 168 -6.72 -8.45 -0.89
N THR A 169 -7.55 -7.43 -1.13
CA THR A 169 -8.83 -7.60 -1.83
C THR A 169 -8.64 -8.27 -3.19
N SER A 170 -9.47 -9.27 -3.50
CA SER A 170 -9.44 -10.13 -4.69
C SER A 170 -8.26 -11.12 -4.75
N TRP A 171 -7.37 -11.13 -3.77
CA TRP A 171 -6.26 -12.10 -3.71
C TRP A 171 -6.56 -13.24 -2.74
N GLU A 172 -6.13 -14.45 -3.09
CA GLU A 172 -6.35 -15.71 -2.41
C GLU A 172 -5.05 -16.50 -2.24
N GLY A 173 -5.11 -17.60 -1.48
CA GLY A 173 -3.95 -18.45 -1.22
C GLY A 173 -3.40 -18.30 0.19
N GLY A 174 -2.55 -19.22 0.60
CA GLY A 174 -2.00 -19.27 1.96
C GLY A 174 -1.19 -18.03 2.37
N ALA A 175 -0.66 -17.29 1.40
CA ALA A 175 0.08 -16.05 1.61
C ALA A 175 -0.74 -14.78 1.39
N ALA A 176 -1.98 -14.86 0.91
CA ALA A 176 -2.85 -13.71 0.62
C ALA A 176 -3.50 -13.13 1.91
N THR A 177 -2.68 -12.76 2.88
CA THR A 177 -3.12 -12.19 4.15
C THR A 177 -2.83 -10.69 4.19
N ALA A 178 -3.61 -9.95 4.98
CA ALA A 178 -3.38 -8.52 5.17
C ALA A 178 -1.97 -8.20 5.70
N ASP A 179 -1.40 -9.08 6.53
CA ASP A 179 -0.05 -8.90 7.08
C ASP A 179 1.06 -8.95 6.01
N ASN A 180 0.76 -9.52 4.84
CA ASN A 180 1.68 -9.59 3.70
C ASN A 180 1.49 -8.44 2.68
N ILE A 181 0.62 -7.49 2.95
CA ILE A 181 0.49 -6.26 2.15
C ILE A 181 1.23 -5.13 2.87
N VAL A 182 2.11 -4.48 2.13
CA VAL A 182 2.86 -3.31 2.61
C VAL A 182 2.41 -2.10 1.82
N SER A 183 1.98 -1.07 2.51
CA SER A 183 1.60 0.22 1.91
C SER A 183 2.15 1.37 2.75
N TYR A 184 2.41 2.48 2.11
CA TYR A 184 2.84 3.71 2.77
C TYR A 184 2.65 4.91 1.83
N PHE A 185 2.56 6.11 2.40
CA PHE A 185 2.64 7.34 1.65
C PHE A 185 4.10 7.66 1.28
N ALA A 186 4.33 8.08 0.04
CA ALA A 186 5.64 8.54 -0.43
C ALA A 186 5.47 9.71 -1.41
N VAL A 187 5.96 10.89 -1.05
CA VAL A 187 5.99 12.03 -1.96
C VAL A 187 7.37 12.19 -2.58
N VAL A 188 7.40 12.29 -3.91
CA VAL A 188 8.63 12.57 -4.66
C VAL A 188 9.04 14.02 -4.40
N GLU A 189 10.36 14.28 -4.47
CA GLU A 189 10.99 15.58 -4.28
C GLU A 189 10.19 16.71 -4.95
N THR A 190 9.63 17.60 -4.11
CA THR A 190 8.99 18.82 -4.54
C THR A 190 9.66 19.98 -3.82
N VAL A 191 10.42 20.77 -4.57
CA VAL A 191 11.03 21.97 -4.01
C VAL A 191 10.00 23.08 -4.05
N SER A 192 9.56 23.54 -2.88
CA SER A 192 8.67 24.67 -2.71
C SER A 192 9.11 25.54 -1.55
N ALA A 193 9.07 26.86 -1.73
CA ALA A 193 9.51 27.82 -0.73
C ALA A 193 8.65 27.78 0.55
N ASN A 194 7.38 27.45 0.42
CA ASN A 194 6.47 27.34 1.58
C ASN A 194 6.36 25.88 2.01
N VAL A 195 6.48 25.62 3.31
CA VAL A 195 6.38 24.27 3.88
C VAL A 195 5.04 23.59 3.57
N TYR A 196 3.94 24.36 3.55
CA TYR A 196 2.58 23.89 3.33
C TYR A 196 2.19 23.64 1.85
N ASP A 197 3.05 24.01 0.88
CA ASP A 197 2.76 23.74 -0.54
C ASP A 197 2.87 22.21 -0.87
N VAL A 198 3.63 21.48 -0.07
CA VAL A 198 3.68 20.01 -0.12
C VAL A 198 3.06 19.49 1.16
N ASN A 199 1.75 19.34 1.16
CA ASN A 199 0.93 19.00 2.32
C ASN A 199 0.18 17.70 2.15
N LEU A 200 0.20 16.87 3.19
CA LEU A 200 -0.68 15.72 3.39
C LEU A 200 -1.49 15.99 4.66
N SER A 201 -2.80 15.85 4.60
CA SER A 201 -3.69 16.06 5.75
C SER A 201 -4.91 15.15 5.71
N GLN A 202 -5.53 14.97 6.86
CA GLN A 202 -6.82 14.32 6.99
C GLN A 202 -7.70 15.11 7.94
N THR A 203 -8.91 15.45 7.48
CA THR A 203 -9.91 16.17 8.30
C THR A 203 -10.48 15.27 9.38
N MET A 204 -10.64 15.81 10.58
CA MET A 204 -11.19 15.12 11.75
C MET A 204 -11.81 16.12 12.72
N THR A 205 -12.65 15.64 13.63
CA THR A 205 -13.18 16.46 14.72
C THR A 205 -12.17 16.48 15.87
N LEU A 206 -11.72 17.68 16.25
CA LEU A 206 -10.94 17.91 17.46
C LEU A 206 -11.73 18.72 18.47
N VAL A 207 -11.58 18.39 19.74
CA VAL A 207 -12.20 19.15 20.83
C VAL A 207 -11.22 20.23 21.30
N PRO A 208 -11.65 21.49 21.49
CA PRO A 208 -10.79 22.53 22.06
C PRO A 208 -10.24 22.16 23.44
N ASP A 209 -9.06 22.67 23.74
CA ASP A 209 -8.39 22.52 25.04
C ASP A 209 -8.22 21.05 25.49
N THR A 210 -8.01 20.15 24.52
CA THR A 210 -7.89 18.71 24.74
C THR A 210 -6.50 18.22 24.36
N ASP A 211 -5.98 17.29 25.14
CA ASP A 211 -4.69 16.62 24.90
C ASP A 211 -4.87 15.43 23.96
N TYR A 212 -4.06 15.40 22.91
CA TYR A 212 -4.00 14.31 21.93
C TYR A 212 -2.59 13.74 21.84
N THR A 213 -2.51 12.43 21.59
CA THR A 213 -1.27 11.76 21.23
C THR A 213 -1.29 11.46 19.73
N VAL A 214 -0.37 12.07 18.98
CA VAL A 214 -0.15 11.83 17.56
C VAL A 214 1.04 10.88 17.42
N THR A 215 0.85 9.75 16.76
CA THR A 215 1.95 8.82 16.43
C THR A 215 2.00 8.56 14.93
N PHE A 216 3.19 8.39 14.40
CA PHE A 216 3.40 8.02 13.00
C PHE A 216 4.82 7.49 12.79
N LYS A 217 5.03 6.78 11.69
CA LYS A 217 6.38 6.45 11.20
C LYS A 217 6.73 7.38 10.04
N ALA A 218 7.98 7.81 9.97
CA ALA A 218 8.46 8.57 8.82
C ALA A 218 9.96 8.40 8.59
N LYS A 219 10.39 8.64 7.35
CA LYS A 219 11.78 8.75 6.91
C LYS A 219 11.89 9.70 5.73
N SER A 220 13.11 10.03 5.32
CA SER A 220 13.36 10.80 4.10
C SER A 220 14.60 10.27 3.36
N SER A 221 14.73 10.54 2.06
CA SER A 221 15.92 10.19 1.27
C SER A 221 17.19 10.96 1.68
N ILE A 222 17.02 12.07 2.39
CA ILE A 222 18.08 12.91 2.94
C ILE A 222 17.70 13.36 4.35
N ALA A 223 18.67 13.75 5.18
CA ALA A 223 18.38 14.39 6.45
C ALA A 223 17.66 15.73 6.22
N ARG A 224 16.45 15.89 6.77
CA ARG A 224 15.62 17.10 6.64
C ARG A 224 14.63 17.23 7.78
N THR A 225 13.86 18.31 7.80
CA THR A 225 12.70 18.47 8.70
C THR A 225 11.40 18.43 7.92
N MET A 226 10.31 18.16 8.62
CA MET A 226 8.94 18.45 8.20
C MET A 226 8.15 18.93 9.43
N ILE A 227 7.02 19.59 9.20
CA ILE A 227 6.08 19.92 10.28
C ILE A 227 5.04 18.81 10.35
N ALA A 228 4.75 18.33 11.56
CA ALA A 228 3.68 17.36 11.83
C ALA A 228 2.84 17.80 13.03
N GLY A 229 1.52 17.67 12.95
CA GLY A 229 0.68 18.00 14.08
C GLY A 229 -0.79 18.21 13.77
N LEU A 230 -1.48 18.83 14.73
CA LEU A 230 -2.92 19.10 14.69
C LEU A 230 -3.20 20.58 14.40
N GLY A 231 -4.30 20.86 13.69
CA GLY A 231 -4.70 22.24 13.40
C GLY A 231 -6.08 22.35 12.76
N LEU A 232 -6.53 23.60 12.54
CA LEU A 232 -7.73 23.88 11.76
C LEU A 232 -7.45 23.76 10.26
N TYR A 233 -8.46 23.32 9.50
CA TYR A 233 -8.40 23.28 8.04
C TYR A 233 -9.06 24.52 7.39
N HIS A 234 -9.30 25.56 8.15
CA HIS A 234 -9.90 26.82 7.73
C HIS A 234 -9.27 28.02 8.46
N ASP A 235 -9.63 29.24 8.04
CA ASP A 235 -9.18 30.47 8.71
C ASP A 235 -9.61 30.46 10.21
N PRO A 236 -8.70 30.75 11.16
CA PRO A 236 -7.37 31.37 11.01
C PRO A 236 -6.19 30.39 10.84
N TRP A 237 -6.40 29.14 10.46
CA TRP A 237 -5.34 28.13 10.21
C TRP A 237 -4.46 27.85 11.45
N THR A 238 -5.02 28.04 12.63
CA THR A 238 -4.33 27.76 13.90
C THR A 238 -3.91 26.31 13.95
N ASN A 239 -2.66 26.07 14.35
CA ASN A 239 -2.14 24.72 14.51
C ASN A 239 -1.11 24.65 15.65
N VAL A 240 -0.81 23.43 16.10
CA VAL A 240 0.23 23.07 17.07
C VAL A 240 1.28 22.16 16.46
N GLY A 241 1.47 22.27 15.11
CA GLY A 241 2.48 21.50 14.40
C GLY A 241 3.90 21.77 14.90
N GLU A 242 4.69 20.72 14.97
CA GLU A 242 6.08 20.74 15.45
C GLU A 242 7.04 20.29 14.33
N ASP A 243 8.25 20.86 14.34
CA ASP A 243 9.34 20.39 13.47
C ASP A 243 9.82 19.01 13.94
N VAL A 244 9.73 18.01 13.07
CA VAL A 244 10.32 16.69 13.27
C VAL A 244 11.50 16.48 12.35
N SER A 245 12.60 15.93 12.88
CA SER A 245 13.82 15.68 12.10
C SER A 245 13.79 14.26 11.52
N LEU A 246 13.82 14.17 10.18
CA LEU A 246 13.83 12.92 9.44
C LEU A 246 15.26 12.49 9.08
N THR A 247 15.49 11.18 9.14
CA THR A 247 16.71 10.53 8.65
C THR A 247 16.35 9.57 7.49
N THR A 248 17.35 8.88 6.96
CA THR A 248 17.16 7.87 5.92
C THR A 248 16.55 6.55 6.42
N ASP A 249 16.51 6.36 7.73
CA ASP A 249 15.92 5.19 8.36
C ASP A 249 14.50 5.50 8.86
N TRP A 250 13.60 4.52 8.84
CA TRP A 250 12.29 4.62 9.45
C TRP A 250 12.40 4.94 10.95
N GLN A 251 11.70 5.98 11.37
CA GLN A 251 11.63 6.44 12.76
C GLN A 251 10.16 6.49 13.19
N THR A 252 9.89 6.12 14.44
CA THR A 252 8.57 6.33 15.05
C THR A 252 8.59 7.65 15.82
N PHE A 253 7.64 8.52 15.54
CA PHE A 253 7.41 9.79 16.22
C PHE A 253 6.19 9.68 17.13
N THR A 254 6.25 10.32 18.28
CA THR A 254 5.14 10.50 19.21
C THR A 254 5.12 11.95 19.67
N LEU A 255 4.06 12.67 19.30
CA LEU A 255 3.85 14.07 19.67
C LEU A 255 2.66 14.13 20.64
N ASN A 256 2.83 14.81 21.77
CA ASN A 256 1.75 15.08 22.71
C ASN A 256 1.33 16.52 22.51
N GLN A 257 0.15 16.76 21.96
CA GLN A 257 -0.31 18.07 21.53
C GLN A 257 -1.64 18.45 22.18
N THR A 258 -1.74 19.70 22.64
CA THR A 258 -2.97 20.25 23.22
C THR A 258 -3.59 21.23 22.24
N THR A 259 -4.87 21.09 21.93
CA THR A 259 -5.63 21.97 21.04
C THR A 259 -6.06 23.26 21.76
N THR A 260 -5.08 23.99 22.32
CA THR A 260 -5.36 25.17 23.15
C THR A 260 -6.09 26.25 22.36
N GLY A 261 -7.36 26.47 22.70
CA GLY A 261 -8.21 27.52 22.14
C GLY A 261 -8.67 27.30 20.71
N PHE A 262 -8.49 26.08 20.15
CA PHE A 262 -9.00 25.70 18.83
C PHE A 262 -9.45 24.24 18.82
N GLY A 263 -10.25 23.89 17.82
CA GLY A 263 -10.76 22.54 17.58
C GLY A 263 -12.25 22.60 17.21
N ASP A 264 -12.62 21.86 16.17
CA ASP A 264 -13.97 21.74 15.63
C ASP A 264 -14.05 20.52 14.69
N ASP A 265 -15.13 20.40 13.91
CA ASP A 265 -15.36 19.32 12.96
C ASP A 265 -14.64 19.48 11.60
N GLU A 266 -14.01 20.65 11.37
CA GLU A 266 -13.12 20.93 10.24
C GLU A 266 -11.64 21.03 10.67
N SER A 267 -11.27 20.42 11.78
CA SER A 267 -9.88 20.30 12.21
C SER A 267 -9.16 19.18 11.45
N ARG A 268 -7.83 19.07 11.57
CA ARG A 268 -7.03 18.09 10.83
C ARG A 268 -5.77 17.62 11.56
N ILE A 269 -5.28 16.44 11.20
CA ILE A 269 -3.84 16.11 11.24
C ILE A 269 -3.19 16.69 10.00
N LEU A 270 -1.97 17.20 10.11
CA LEU A 270 -1.22 17.77 8.99
C LEU A 270 0.25 17.31 8.99
N PHE A 271 0.79 17.16 7.78
CA PHE A 271 2.21 16.97 7.49
C PHE A 271 2.60 17.95 6.39
N ASP A 272 3.43 18.95 6.73
CA ASP A 272 3.93 19.94 5.78
C ASP A 272 5.38 19.65 5.44
N MET A 273 5.64 19.31 4.18
CA MET A 273 6.90 18.72 3.70
C MET A 273 7.69 19.61 2.74
N GLY A 274 7.20 20.82 2.42
CA GLY A 274 7.90 21.77 1.56
C GLY A 274 9.08 22.49 2.25
N GLY A 275 9.31 23.76 1.94
CA GLY A 275 10.34 24.59 2.55
C GLY A 275 11.72 24.48 1.91
N ASP A 276 11.81 24.26 0.60
CA ASP A 276 13.05 24.20 -0.21
C ASP A 276 14.10 23.17 0.27
N GLN A 277 13.68 22.15 1.02
CA GLN A 277 14.61 21.17 1.57
C GLN A 277 14.96 20.04 0.60
N GLY A 278 14.08 19.76 -0.36
CA GLY A 278 14.23 18.63 -1.29
C GLY A 278 14.09 17.25 -0.62
N GLY A 279 14.45 16.22 -1.39
CA GLY A 279 14.36 14.83 -0.93
C GLY A 279 12.95 14.26 -0.97
N GLN A 280 12.87 12.94 -0.99
CA GLN A 280 11.62 12.19 -0.90
C GLN A 280 11.27 11.96 0.58
N VAL A 281 9.99 12.04 0.93
CA VAL A 281 9.47 11.77 2.28
C VAL A 281 8.53 10.58 2.22
N TRP A 282 8.61 9.69 3.21
CA TRP A 282 7.73 8.54 3.42
C TRP A 282 7.05 8.67 4.78
N ILE A 283 5.75 8.38 4.83
CA ILE A 283 4.92 8.40 6.05
C ILE A 283 4.08 7.13 6.10
N ASP A 284 3.88 6.59 7.29
CA ASP A 284 3.12 5.36 7.53
C ASP A 284 2.59 5.31 8.97
N ASP A 285 1.66 4.39 9.24
CA ASP A 285 1.12 4.08 10.58
C ASP A 285 0.67 5.32 11.37
N VAL A 286 -0.06 6.23 10.72
CA VAL A 286 -0.53 7.47 11.35
C VAL A 286 -1.72 7.21 12.28
N SER A 287 -1.64 7.74 13.49
CA SER A 287 -2.66 7.60 14.55
C SER A 287 -2.81 8.88 15.35
N VAL A 288 -4.03 9.26 15.69
CA VAL A 288 -4.37 10.36 16.61
C VAL A 288 -5.39 9.85 17.62
N LYS A 289 -5.05 9.94 18.91
CA LYS A 289 -5.89 9.45 20.03
C LYS A 289 -5.99 10.45 21.14
#